data_539b894216d32328a822f4f8b6605c24
#
_entry.id   539b894216d32328a822f4f8b6605c24
#
_cell.length_a   1.000
_cell.length_b   1.000
_cell.length_c   1.000
_cell.angle_alpha   90.00
_cell.angle_beta   90.00
_cell.angle_gamma   90.00
#
_symmetry.space_group_name_H-M   'P 1'
#
loop_
_entity.id
_entity.type
_entity.pdbx_description
1 polymer ?
#
loop_
_entity_poly.entity_id
_entity_poly.type
_entity_poly.pdbx_seq_one_letter_code
_entity_poly.pdbx_strand_id
1 'polypeptide(L)'
;MENPSDQSSPRRIGFYPCCAEDIEEPRRFLAPCVDEILFCDLRKPKAWNKVRDEPGLPVATFLQCDVRELIADLPPIRVLFYRNDSNAGGGSGLHIVGKVLLPKILSRFDRAGGWIFTDGSNSNGGKTLEKLLSAEGYGKPSWGFHLRRVDGCNLRNRLGAPVHAIEVSPLPPVKSQMDMRSGWVPPRD
;
A
#
# COMPACT_ATOMS: atom_id res chain seq x y z
N MET A 1 -29.62 0.98 -29.91
CA MET A 1 -29.72 0.29 -28.59
C MET A 1 -28.29 0.02 -28.18
N GLU A 2 -27.72 0.88 -27.35
CA GLU A 2 -26.37 0.69 -26.79
C GLU A 2 -26.46 -0.30 -25.64
N ASN A 3 -25.57 -1.26 -25.65
CA ASN A 3 -25.50 -2.34 -24.68
C ASN A 3 -24.89 -1.79 -23.38
N PRO A 4 -25.57 -1.75 -22.22
CA PRO A 4 -25.05 -1.13 -21.00
C PRO A 4 -24.15 -2.05 -20.15
N SER A 5 -23.35 -2.92 -20.75
CA SER A 5 -22.61 -3.97 -20.03
C SER A 5 -21.09 -3.89 -20.10
N ASP A 6 -20.52 -2.72 -20.35
CA ASP A 6 -19.06 -2.54 -20.25
C ASP A 6 -18.67 -1.70 -19.01
N GLN A 7 -19.15 -2.14 -17.83
CA GLN A 7 -18.55 -1.70 -16.56
C GLN A 7 -17.29 -2.52 -16.33
N SER A 8 -16.19 -2.15 -16.96
CA SER A 8 -14.87 -2.69 -16.64
C SER A 8 -14.64 -2.51 -15.14
N SER A 9 -14.32 -3.60 -14.46
CA SER A 9 -13.97 -3.56 -13.03
C SER A 9 -12.89 -2.48 -12.78
N PRO A 10 -12.97 -1.71 -11.71
CA PRO A 10 -11.99 -0.66 -11.43
C PRO A 10 -10.59 -1.26 -11.40
N ARG A 11 -9.66 -0.59 -12.08
CA ARG A 11 -8.26 -1.01 -12.22
C ARG A 11 -7.60 -1.13 -10.85
N ARG A 12 -6.98 -2.27 -10.57
CA ARG A 12 -6.25 -2.50 -9.32
C ARG A 12 -4.84 -1.91 -9.44
N ILE A 13 -4.53 -0.92 -8.64
CA ILE A 13 -3.28 -0.16 -8.73
C ILE A 13 -2.34 -0.52 -7.58
N GLY A 14 -1.08 -0.84 -7.93
CA GLY A 14 0.03 -0.92 -6.99
C GLY A 14 0.84 0.36 -6.99
N PHE A 15 1.41 0.72 -5.84
CA PHE A 15 2.30 1.86 -5.69
C PHE A 15 3.65 1.41 -5.11
N TYR A 16 4.74 1.73 -5.80
CA TYR A 16 6.10 1.46 -5.35
C TYR A 16 6.94 2.74 -5.28
N PRO A 17 6.95 3.42 -4.13
CA PRO A 17 7.80 4.59 -3.89
C PRO A 17 9.25 4.20 -3.70
N CYS A 18 10.19 5.08 -4.11
CA CYS A 18 11.63 4.90 -3.97
C CYS A 18 12.12 3.58 -4.59
N CYS A 19 11.63 3.28 -5.79
CA CYS A 19 11.82 1.98 -6.44
C CYS A 19 13.27 1.72 -6.89
N ALA A 20 14.09 2.75 -7.06
CA ALA A 20 15.45 2.65 -7.59
C ALA A 20 15.51 1.74 -8.83
N GLU A 21 16.43 0.76 -8.88
CA GLU A 21 16.57 -0.18 -10.00
C GLU A 21 15.69 -1.44 -9.86
N ASP A 22 14.78 -1.49 -8.89
CA ASP A 22 13.98 -2.67 -8.55
C ASP A 22 12.62 -2.66 -9.26
N ILE A 23 12.57 -3.08 -10.51
CA ILE A 23 11.39 -2.96 -11.38
C ILE A 23 10.78 -4.32 -11.73
N GLU A 24 11.55 -5.24 -12.31
CA GLU A 24 11.01 -6.45 -12.94
C GLU A 24 10.49 -7.48 -11.92
N GLU A 25 11.21 -7.70 -10.83
CA GLU A 25 10.77 -8.68 -9.82
C GLU A 25 9.46 -8.25 -9.14
N PRO A 26 9.28 -6.98 -8.72
CA PRO A 26 7.98 -6.50 -8.24
C PRO A 26 6.85 -6.64 -9.26
N ARG A 27 7.09 -6.38 -10.55
CA ARG A 27 6.07 -6.58 -11.59
C ARG A 27 5.58 -8.02 -11.63
N ARG A 28 6.51 -8.98 -11.65
CA ARG A 28 6.17 -10.42 -11.67
C ARG A 28 5.49 -10.86 -10.38
N PHE A 29 5.99 -10.42 -9.24
CA PHE A 29 5.44 -10.76 -7.94
C PHE A 29 4.01 -10.24 -7.75
N LEU A 30 3.74 -9.01 -8.20
CA LEU A 30 2.45 -8.34 -8.00
C LEU A 30 1.43 -8.65 -9.11
N ALA A 31 1.81 -9.34 -10.18
CA ALA A 31 0.92 -9.63 -11.30
C ALA A 31 -0.44 -10.26 -10.90
N PRO A 32 -0.55 -11.14 -9.90
CA PRO A 32 -1.84 -11.64 -9.45
C PRO A 32 -2.70 -10.60 -8.72
N CYS A 33 -2.08 -9.54 -8.19
CA CYS A 33 -2.70 -8.61 -7.26
C CYS A 33 -3.14 -7.30 -7.89
N VAL A 34 -2.45 -6.85 -8.96
CA VAL A 34 -2.65 -5.53 -9.57
C VAL A 34 -2.62 -5.58 -11.09
N ASP A 35 -3.24 -4.61 -11.72
CA ASP A 35 -3.30 -4.43 -13.18
C ASP A 35 -2.30 -3.37 -13.65
N GLU A 36 -1.90 -2.48 -12.75
CA GLU A 36 -0.90 -1.44 -12.99
C GLU A 36 -0.05 -1.20 -11.74
N ILE A 37 1.22 -0.86 -11.94
CA ILE A 37 2.12 -0.41 -10.87
C ILE A 37 2.66 0.97 -11.18
N LEU A 38 2.43 1.90 -10.25
CA LEU A 38 3.02 3.23 -10.25
C LEU A 38 4.36 3.17 -9.52
N PHE A 39 5.44 3.20 -10.28
CA PHE A 39 6.80 3.31 -9.75
C PHE A 39 7.15 4.78 -9.57
N CYS A 40 7.67 5.16 -8.41
CA CYS A 40 8.03 6.54 -8.13
C CYS A 40 9.45 6.64 -7.62
N ASP A 41 10.22 7.56 -8.19
CA ASP A 41 11.55 7.92 -7.71
C ASP A 41 11.92 9.34 -8.19
N LEU A 42 12.88 9.98 -7.51
CA LEU A 42 13.43 11.27 -7.93
C LEU A 42 14.23 11.18 -9.23
N ARG A 43 14.78 10.00 -9.53
CA ARG A 43 15.58 9.73 -10.72
C ARG A 43 15.04 8.52 -11.45
N LYS A 44 14.92 8.65 -12.76
CA LYS A 44 14.54 7.53 -13.61
C LYS A 44 15.58 6.41 -13.55
N PRO A 45 15.23 5.19 -13.14
CA PRO A 45 16.14 4.06 -13.06
C PRO A 45 16.68 3.67 -14.43
N LYS A 46 17.93 3.19 -14.50
CA LYS A 46 18.50 2.65 -15.75
C LYS A 46 17.73 1.40 -16.20
N ALA A 47 17.26 0.58 -15.24
CA ALA A 47 16.45 -0.59 -15.50
C ALA A 47 15.16 -0.25 -16.27
N TRP A 48 14.63 0.97 -16.13
CA TRP A 48 13.43 1.42 -16.84
C TRP A 48 13.54 1.34 -18.36
N ASN A 49 14.73 1.51 -18.91
CA ASN A 49 14.96 1.42 -20.36
C ASN A 49 14.70 0.02 -20.93
N LYS A 50 14.64 -0.99 -20.08
CA LYS A 50 14.38 -2.40 -20.44
C LYS A 50 12.92 -2.80 -20.22
N VAL A 51 12.13 -1.97 -19.53
CA VAL A 51 10.71 -2.25 -19.27
C VAL A 51 9.97 -2.31 -20.59
N ARG A 52 9.20 -3.36 -20.78
CA ARG A 52 8.33 -3.58 -21.95
C ARG A 52 6.95 -4.01 -21.46
N ASP A 53 5.96 -3.75 -22.27
CA ASP A 53 4.65 -4.32 -22.06
C ASP A 53 4.68 -5.80 -22.41
N GLU A 54 4.43 -6.64 -21.41
CA GLU A 54 4.43 -8.09 -21.53
C GLU A 54 3.03 -8.60 -21.14
N PRO A 55 2.40 -9.45 -21.95
CA PRO A 55 1.14 -10.08 -21.60
C PRO A 55 1.22 -10.81 -20.25
N GLY A 56 0.25 -10.57 -19.39
CA GLY A 56 0.20 -11.18 -18.05
C GLY A 56 0.99 -10.43 -16.97
N LEU A 57 1.74 -9.37 -17.33
CA LEU A 57 2.35 -8.49 -16.34
C LEU A 57 1.55 -7.17 -16.20
N PRO A 58 1.56 -6.56 -15.00
CA PRO A 58 0.96 -5.25 -14.80
C PRO A 58 1.59 -4.19 -15.70
N VAL A 59 0.76 -3.24 -16.15
CA VAL A 59 1.28 -2.04 -16.79
C VAL A 59 2.21 -1.33 -15.82
N ALA A 60 3.38 -0.92 -16.29
CA ALA A 60 4.34 -0.18 -15.49
C ALA A 60 4.32 1.29 -15.88
N THR A 61 4.02 2.16 -14.92
CA THR A 61 4.04 3.62 -15.09
C THR A 61 5.10 4.21 -14.18
N PHE A 62 6.01 5.03 -14.74
CA PHE A 62 7.05 5.68 -13.95
C PHE A 62 6.71 7.16 -13.71
N LEU A 63 6.74 7.55 -12.44
CA LEU A 63 6.48 8.90 -11.97
C LEU A 63 7.80 9.47 -11.40
N GLN A 64 8.40 10.40 -12.13
CA GLN A 64 9.63 11.06 -11.69
C GLN A 64 9.28 12.27 -10.82
N CYS A 65 9.15 12.04 -9.52
CA CYS A 65 8.78 13.09 -8.56
C CYS A 65 9.15 12.72 -7.13
N ASP A 66 9.02 13.68 -6.23
CA ASP A 66 9.09 13.43 -4.79
C ASP A 66 7.81 12.72 -4.33
N VAL A 67 7.96 11.57 -3.70
CA VAL A 67 6.83 10.80 -3.18
C VAL A 67 5.96 11.60 -2.20
N ARG A 68 6.55 12.53 -1.45
CA ARG A 68 5.83 13.37 -0.47
C ARG A 68 4.81 14.29 -1.14
N GLU A 69 5.11 14.74 -2.34
CA GLU A 69 4.23 15.58 -3.16
C GLU A 69 3.18 14.72 -3.88
N LEU A 70 3.59 13.54 -4.36
CA LEU A 70 2.74 12.65 -5.12
C LEU A 70 1.59 12.02 -4.30
N ILE A 71 1.81 11.72 -3.01
CA ILE A 71 0.83 10.95 -2.21
C ILE A 71 -0.57 11.56 -2.25
N ALA A 72 -0.68 12.89 -2.24
CA ALA A 72 -1.98 13.57 -2.26
C ALA A 72 -2.79 13.32 -3.55
N ASP A 73 -2.09 13.08 -4.66
CA ASP A 73 -2.67 12.93 -5.99
C ASP A 73 -2.75 11.47 -6.46
N LEU A 74 -2.29 10.52 -5.64
CA LEU A 74 -2.39 9.11 -5.98
C LEU A 74 -3.85 8.70 -6.20
N PRO A 75 -4.14 7.91 -7.24
CA PRO A 75 -5.43 7.23 -7.35
C PRO A 75 -5.61 6.23 -6.19
N PRO A 76 -6.82 5.68 -5.99
CA PRO A 76 -7.00 4.60 -5.03
C PRO A 76 -6.08 3.42 -5.34
N ILE A 77 -5.28 3.00 -4.34
CA ILE A 77 -4.32 1.90 -4.49
C ILE A 77 -4.79 0.65 -3.74
N ARG A 78 -4.43 -0.51 -4.28
CA ARG A 78 -4.68 -1.84 -3.68
C ARG A 78 -3.42 -2.43 -3.05
N VAL A 79 -2.25 -1.98 -3.48
CA VAL A 79 -0.98 -2.49 -3.00
C VAL A 79 0.00 -1.35 -2.78
N LEU A 80 0.61 -1.30 -1.60
CA LEU A 80 1.86 -0.59 -1.34
C LEU A 80 2.99 -1.62 -1.36
N PHE A 81 3.96 -1.45 -2.26
CA PHE A 81 5.17 -2.25 -2.28
C PHE A 81 6.37 -1.38 -1.92
N TYR A 82 7.15 -1.76 -0.91
CA TYR A 82 8.26 -0.94 -0.44
C TYR A 82 9.37 -1.78 0.16
N ARG A 83 10.51 -1.84 -0.52
CA ARG A 83 11.71 -2.58 -0.07
C ARG A 83 12.99 -1.98 -0.65
N ASN A 84 14.14 -2.47 -0.18
CA ASN A 84 15.47 -2.13 -0.68
C ASN A 84 15.88 -0.65 -0.50
N ASP A 85 15.15 0.13 0.25
CA ASP A 85 15.50 1.51 0.55
C ASP A 85 16.25 1.55 1.89
N SER A 86 17.46 2.05 1.91
CA SER A 86 18.28 2.07 3.11
C SER A 86 18.81 3.47 3.43
N ASN A 87 19.03 3.74 4.72
CA ASN A 87 19.67 4.97 5.17
C ASN A 87 21.18 4.98 4.91
N ALA A 88 21.79 3.81 4.64
CA ALA A 88 23.21 3.68 4.42
C ALA A 88 23.55 3.86 2.93
N GLY A 89 24.35 4.86 2.59
CA GLY A 89 24.95 4.95 1.26
C GLY A 89 24.05 5.46 0.14
N GLY A 90 23.00 6.23 0.43
CA GLY A 90 22.20 6.89 -0.61
C GLY A 90 20.73 6.45 -0.73
N GLY A 91 20.16 5.88 0.30
CA GLY A 91 18.72 5.66 0.38
C GLY A 91 17.91 6.95 0.40
N SER A 92 16.61 6.86 0.22
CA SER A 92 15.72 8.03 0.11
C SER A 92 15.68 8.90 1.37
N GLY A 93 16.02 8.35 2.54
CA GLY A 93 15.82 8.99 3.84
C GLY A 93 14.33 9.14 4.21
N LEU A 94 13.44 8.55 3.43
CA LEU A 94 12.01 8.60 3.68
C LEU A 94 11.56 7.38 4.49
N HIS A 95 10.72 7.63 5.47
CA HIS A 95 10.14 6.58 6.31
C HIS A 95 8.73 6.23 5.78
N ILE A 96 8.65 5.51 4.66
CA ILE A 96 7.38 5.19 3.97
C ILE A 96 6.40 4.49 4.91
N VAL A 97 6.85 3.48 5.63
CA VAL A 97 6.04 2.77 6.65
C VAL A 97 6.11 3.42 8.03
N GLY A 98 6.52 4.69 8.09
CA GLY A 98 6.67 5.46 9.32
C GLY A 98 5.42 6.23 9.74
N LYS A 99 5.52 6.91 10.88
CA LYS A 99 4.39 7.64 11.52
C LYS A 99 3.74 8.71 10.63
N VAL A 100 4.51 9.32 9.72
CA VAL A 100 4.07 10.49 8.94
C VAL A 100 3.51 10.08 7.58
N LEU A 101 4.24 9.22 6.85
CA LEU A 101 3.87 8.88 5.48
C LEU A 101 2.87 7.74 5.40
N LEU A 102 2.98 6.71 6.24
CA LEU A 102 2.05 5.59 6.21
C LEU A 102 0.58 6.01 6.35
N PRO A 103 0.18 6.89 7.29
CA PRO A 103 -1.22 7.34 7.37
C PRO A 103 -1.70 8.05 6.11
N LYS A 104 -0.83 8.85 5.47
CA LYS A 104 -1.16 9.54 4.22
C LYS A 104 -1.34 8.54 3.07
N ILE A 105 -0.49 7.53 2.99
CA ILE A 105 -0.61 6.48 1.98
C ILE A 105 -1.87 5.64 2.24
N LEU A 106 -2.17 5.30 3.50
CA LEU A 106 -3.38 4.57 3.86
C LEU A 106 -4.66 5.33 3.47
N SER A 107 -4.66 6.65 3.54
CA SER A 107 -5.79 7.45 3.06
C SER A 107 -6.05 7.34 1.55
N ARG A 108 -5.09 6.78 0.80
CA ARG A 108 -5.19 6.51 -0.64
C ARG A 108 -5.51 5.05 -0.94
N PHE A 109 -5.60 4.19 0.06
CA PHE A 109 -6.04 2.82 -0.17
C PHE A 109 -7.50 2.77 -0.64
N ASP A 110 -7.76 1.82 -1.54
CA ASP A 110 -9.13 1.47 -1.90
C ASP A 110 -9.94 1.10 -0.65
N ARG A 111 -11.22 1.44 -0.64
CA ARG A 111 -12.11 1.14 0.50
C ARG A 111 -12.22 -0.34 0.80
N ALA A 112 -12.00 -1.20 -0.16
CA ALA A 112 -11.97 -2.65 0.03
C ALA A 112 -10.67 -3.13 0.68
N GLY A 113 -9.72 -2.23 0.96
CA GLY A 113 -8.41 -2.58 1.53
C GLY A 113 -7.43 -3.10 0.48
N GLY A 114 -6.46 -3.90 0.92
CA GLY A 114 -5.41 -4.41 0.04
C GLY A 114 -4.21 -4.96 0.79
N TRP A 115 -3.00 -4.69 0.27
CA TRP A 115 -1.78 -5.27 0.81
C TRP A 115 -0.65 -4.25 0.93
N ILE A 116 0.17 -4.43 1.96
CA ILE A 116 1.49 -3.78 2.06
C ILE A 116 2.53 -4.88 2.04
N PHE A 117 3.49 -4.78 1.12
CA PHE A 117 4.67 -5.64 1.09
C PHE A 117 5.90 -4.80 1.43
N THR A 118 6.62 -5.15 2.49
CA THR A 118 7.78 -4.38 2.94
C THR A 118 8.82 -5.24 3.67
N ASP A 119 10.09 -4.92 3.46
CA ASP A 119 11.21 -5.46 4.24
C ASP A 119 11.53 -4.61 5.48
N GLY A 120 10.73 -3.56 5.72
CA GLY A 120 10.95 -2.62 6.80
C GLY A 120 12.09 -1.63 6.57
N SER A 121 12.60 -1.52 5.35
CA SER A 121 13.59 -0.50 4.98
C SER A 121 13.16 0.88 5.50
N ASN A 122 14.11 1.64 6.02
CA ASN A 122 13.86 2.98 6.57
C ASN A 122 12.70 3.07 7.58
N SER A 123 12.46 2.05 8.38
CA SER A 123 11.34 2.01 9.35
C SER A 123 11.56 2.85 10.61
N ASN A 124 12.39 3.88 10.58
CA ASN A 124 12.62 4.86 11.64
C ASN A 124 12.58 4.27 13.07
N GLY A 125 13.57 3.44 13.38
CA GLY A 125 13.73 2.85 14.70
C GLY A 125 12.84 1.64 15.01
N GLY A 126 12.24 1.04 14.01
CA GLY A 126 11.58 -0.26 14.12
C GLY A 126 10.18 -0.26 14.73
N LYS A 127 9.86 0.66 15.64
CA LYS A 127 8.62 0.63 16.44
C LYS A 127 7.31 0.59 15.66
N THR A 128 7.24 1.25 14.49
CA THR A 128 6.02 1.19 13.67
C THR A 128 5.94 -0.16 12.98
N LEU A 129 7.04 -0.65 12.43
CA LEU A 129 7.11 -1.96 11.79
C LEU A 129 6.82 -3.08 12.78
N GLU A 130 7.41 -3.05 13.99
CA GLU A 130 7.13 -4.03 15.05
C GLU A 130 5.63 -4.15 15.34
N LYS A 131 4.92 -3.02 15.42
CA LYS A 131 3.47 -3.00 15.61
C LYS A 131 2.73 -3.58 14.41
N LEU A 132 3.13 -3.24 13.18
CA LEU A 132 2.53 -3.78 11.96
C LEU A 132 2.74 -5.28 11.83
N LEU A 133 3.84 -5.79 12.38
CA LEU A 133 4.20 -7.21 12.35
C LEU A 133 3.69 -8.00 13.56
N SER A 134 3.03 -7.35 14.53
CA SER A 134 2.44 -8.05 15.68
C SER A 134 1.34 -9.01 15.23
N ALA A 135 1.18 -10.12 15.96
CA ALA A 135 0.16 -11.12 15.67
C ALA A 135 -1.28 -10.56 15.76
N GLU A 136 -1.48 -9.58 16.65
CA GLU A 136 -2.78 -8.91 16.85
C GLU A 136 -3.09 -7.89 15.76
N GLY A 137 -2.08 -7.52 14.96
CA GLY A 137 -2.17 -6.45 14.00
C GLY A 137 -2.19 -5.06 14.65
N TYR A 138 -2.35 -4.04 13.82
CA TYR A 138 -2.34 -2.66 14.26
C TYR A 138 -3.28 -1.80 13.41
N GLY A 139 -4.06 -0.99 14.05
CA GLY A 139 -4.96 -0.05 13.37
C GLY A 139 -5.27 1.15 14.25
N LYS A 140 -5.66 2.23 13.63
CA LYS A 140 -6.22 3.41 14.31
C LYS A 140 -7.53 3.77 13.64
N PRO A 141 -8.57 4.18 14.39
CA PRO A 141 -9.83 4.63 13.81
C PRO A 141 -9.65 5.69 12.73
N SER A 142 -8.70 6.62 12.92
CA SER A 142 -8.38 7.68 11.96
C SER A 142 -7.78 7.18 10.64
N TRP A 143 -7.33 5.93 10.57
CA TRP A 143 -6.84 5.33 9.32
C TRP A 143 -7.96 4.69 8.50
N GLY A 144 -9.06 4.30 9.16
CA GLY A 144 -10.14 3.54 8.53
C GLY A 144 -9.79 2.07 8.23
N PHE A 145 -8.58 1.63 8.62
CA PHE A 145 -8.05 0.30 8.32
C PHE A 145 -7.41 -0.34 9.56
N HIS A 146 -7.48 -1.66 9.58
CA HIS A 146 -6.70 -2.54 10.42
C HIS A 146 -5.63 -3.23 9.57
N LEU A 147 -4.41 -3.30 10.07
CA LEU A 147 -3.26 -3.89 9.40
C LEU A 147 -2.82 -5.13 10.17
N ARG A 148 -2.67 -6.26 9.48
CA ARG A 148 -2.28 -7.53 10.10
C ARG A 148 -1.26 -8.24 9.23
N ARG A 149 -0.17 -8.69 9.85
CA ARG A 149 0.81 -9.55 9.18
C ARG A 149 0.17 -10.87 8.75
N VAL A 150 0.51 -11.29 7.55
CA VAL A 150 0.15 -12.61 7.01
C VAL A 150 1.44 -13.35 6.69
N ASP A 151 1.52 -14.59 7.14
CA ASP A 151 2.66 -15.45 6.86
C ASP A 151 2.59 -16.06 5.45
N GLY A 152 3.72 -16.57 4.96
CA GLY A 152 3.78 -17.25 3.65
C GLY A 152 4.33 -16.38 2.50
N CYS A 153 4.71 -15.14 2.75
CA CYS A 153 5.44 -14.35 1.75
C CYS A 153 6.89 -14.87 1.61
N ASN A 154 7.21 -15.40 0.44
CA ASN A 154 8.55 -15.96 0.16
C ASN A 154 9.52 -14.95 -0.49
N LEU A 155 9.05 -13.70 -0.69
CA LEU A 155 9.87 -12.66 -1.28
C LEU A 155 10.97 -12.20 -0.31
N ARG A 156 12.12 -11.87 -0.88
CA ARG A 156 13.25 -11.33 -0.12
C ARG A 156 13.74 -10.02 -0.74
N ASN A 157 14.41 -9.22 0.05
CA ASN A 157 15.10 -8.04 -0.46
C ASN A 157 16.49 -8.44 -1.04
N ARG A 158 17.20 -7.47 -1.61
CA ARG A 158 18.53 -7.69 -2.21
C ARG A 158 19.60 -8.21 -1.24
N LEU A 159 19.40 -8.03 0.06
CA LEU A 159 20.30 -8.51 1.12
C LEU A 159 19.84 -9.86 1.70
N GLY A 160 18.80 -10.48 1.13
CA GLY A 160 18.25 -11.75 1.59
C GLY A 160 17.29 -11.63 2.78
N ALA A 161 17.01 -10.43 3.29
CA ALA A 161 16.05 -10.24 4.37
C ALA A 161 14.61 -10.48 3.89
N PRO A 162 13.71 -11.00 4.75
CA PRO A 162 12.35 -11.31 4.36
C PRO A 162 11.55 -10.04 4.06
N VAL A 163 10.68 -10.12 3.04
CA VAL A 163 9.62 -9.15 2.80
C VAL A 163 8.37 -9.65 3.51
N HIS A 164 7.77 -8.80 4.33
CA HIS A 164 6.55 -9.12 5.07
C HIS A 164 5.32 -8.72 4.26
N ALA A 165 4.33 -9.60 4.23
CA ALA A 165 3.00 -9.29 3.71
C ALA A 165 2.12 -8.81 4.87
N ILE A 166 1.48 -7.66 4.70
CA ILE A 166 0.57 -7.06 5.66
C ILE A 166 -0.76 -6.81 4.97
N GLU A 167 -1.79 -7.48 5.42
CA GLU A 167 -3.16 -7.26 4.98
C GLU A 167 -3.67 -5.92 5.51
N VAL A 168 -4.29 -5.14 4.65
CA VAL A 168 -4.95 -3.88 4.96
C VAL A 168 -6.44 -4.11 4.84
N SER A 169 -7.12 -4.31 5.96
CA SER A 169 -8.56 -4.59 6.01
C SER A 169 -9.34 -3.36 6.49
N PRO A 170 -10.48 -3.02 5.86
CA PRO A 170 -11.31 -1.92 6.33
C PRO A 170 -11.75 -2.15 7.77
N LEU A 171 -11.72 -1.11 8.60
CA LEU A 171 -12.38 -1.17 9.89
C LEU A 171 -13.90 -1.18 9.68
N PRO A 172 -14.65 -1.93 10.49
CA PRO A 172 -16.11 -1.86 10.45
C PRO A 172 -16.54 -0.40 10.72
N PRO A 173 -17.59 0.07 10.05
CA PRO A 173 -18.11 1.40 10.29
C PRO A 173 -18.43 1.55 11.79
N VAL A 174 -17.90 2.62 12.41
CA VAL A 174 -18.24 2.94 13.79
C VAL A 174 -19.75 3.18 13.80
N LYS A 175 -20.50 2.27 14.42
CA LYS A 175 -21.94 2.49 14.66
C LYS A 175 -22.05 3.80 15.42
N SER A 176 -22.66 4.81 14.80
CA SER A 176 -22.85 6.10 15.44
C SER A 176 -23.62 5.86 16.73
N GLN A 177 -23.13 6.40 17.85
CA GLN A 177 -23.85 6.31 19.14
C GLN A 177 -25.24 6.98 19.11
N MET A 178 -25.61 7.62 18.00
CA MET A 178 -26.94 8.18 17.80
C MET A 178 -28.04 7.13 17.65
N ASP A 179 -27.74 5.93 17.13
CA ASP A 179 -28.78 4.89 16.99
C ASP A 179 -29.16 4.20 18.30
N MET A 180 -28.38 4.39 19.36
CA MET A 180 -28.73 3.82 20.67
C MET A 180 -29.69 4.71 21.51
N ARG A 181 -29.99 5.92 21.06
CA ARG A 181 -30.91 6.81 21.79
C ARG A 181 -32.35 6.83 21.26
N SER A 182 -32.63 6.17 20.13
CA SER A 182 -33.97 6.12 19.55
C SER A 182 -34.90 5.07 20.18
N GLY A 183 -34.45 4.35 21.20
CA GLY A 183 -35.25 3.33 21.90
C GLY A 183 -35.74 3.69 23.30
N TRP A 184 -35.47 4.92 23.77
CA TRP A 184 -35.98 5.33 25.06
C TRP A 184 -37.42 5.88 24.93
N VAL A 185 -38.41 5.06 25.26
CA VAL A 185 -39.81 5.47 25.42
C VAL A 185 -40.02 5.77 26.91
N PRO A 186 -40.42 7.00 27.31
CA PRO A 186 -40.71 7.28 28.69
C PRO A 186 -41.92 6.45 29.15
N PRO A 187 -41.96 6.00 30.41
CA PRO A 187 -43.14 5.33 30.97
C PRO A 187 -44.34 6.28 30.91
N ARG A 188 -45.48 5.77 30.46
CA ARG A 188 -46.76 6.49 30.53
C ARG A 188 -47.30 6.30 31.94
N ASP A 189 -47.54 7.42 32.64
CA ASP A 189 -48.29 7.48 33.86
C ASP A 189 -49.79 7.14 33.62
#